data_9701a5fe8df06ef89473569edcb66b7d
#
_entry.id   9701a5fe8df06ef89473569edcb66b7d
#
_cell.length_a   1.000
_cell.length_b   1.000
_cell.length_c   1.000
_cell.angle_alpha   90.00
_cell.angle_beta   90.00
_cell.angle_gamma   90.00
#
_symmetry.space_group_name_H-M   'P 1'
#
loop_
_entity.id
_entity.type
_entity.pdbx_description
1 polymer ?
#
loop_
_entity_poly.entity_id
_entity_poly.type
_entity_poly.pdbx_seq_one_letter_code
_entity_poly.pdbx_strand_id
1 'polypeptide(L)'
;MFSLFRLKTKSLELKFLRAFLCVKSYNRGKKSCEVFPMFHKEKPDYNRKQYGFYTIDELVPEDHFLRQVDKEVDFDFIYDLVEDTYSPDNGRPSLDPVMLVKIPLIKCFYGIRSMRQTIKEIEVNVAYRWFLGLTLDDKVPHFTTYGKNYSRRFQDKELISEIFSQVLNQALFAGLIDPSELFVDGTHIKAAANSHKYRKEMVEQQAKFMSDQLEVEIDLDRKKHEKKSLKPAKESEAKEKKISTTDPESGWFHKGEHKEVFAYSAQVACDKHGWALAYTVEAGNVHDSQAFPALFSKLEPFSPRYIIADSGYKTPAIAHYLLERNIIPVFPYTRPKGVKGNLRPNDFVYDAFYDCYLCPENQVLTYRTTTREGYREYKSDPKVCASCPLLSVCTQSQNHQKVITRHIWKDDLECCEEIRHQRGMKELYKKRKETIERLFGTAKEYHNLRYTREKGKSKMEDKVGLTLACLNIKKLVKWIANIPFYFVLNPVFGWNNR
;
A
#
# COMPACT_ATOMS: atom_id res chain seq x y z
N MET A 1 -8.62 -0.45 -41.22
CA MET A 1 -9.24 -1.66 -40.64
C MET A 1 -9.49 -2.79 -41.65
N PHE A 2 -9.07 -2.66 -42.90
CA PHE A 2 -9.28 -3.67 -43.98
C PHE A 2 -8.04 -4.52 -44.32
N SER A 3 -6.87 -4.24 -43.77
CA SER A 3 -5.64 -4.96 -44.16
C SER A 3 -5.29 -6.18 -43.27
N LEU A 4 -5.85 -6.26 -42.06
CA LEU A 4 -5.60 -7.36 -41.11
C LEU A 4 -6.51 -8.59 -41.32
N PHE A 5 -7.62 -8.42 -42.03
CA PHE A 5 -8.51 -9.54 -42.36
C PHE A 5 -8.00 -10.39 -43.56
N ARG A 6 -7.19 -9.78 -44.44
CA ARG A 6 -6.64 -10.48 -45.64
C ARG A 6 -5.45 -11.40 -45.32
N LEU A 7 -4.78 -11.21 -44.19
CA LEU A 7 -3.64 -12.05 -43.75
C LEU A 7 -4.06 -13.31 -43.01
N LYS A 8 -5.23 -13.29 -42.30
CA LYS A 8 -5.76 -14.47 -41.63
C LYS A 8 -6.41 -15.48 -42.56
N THR A 9 -7.02 -15.03 -43.64
CA THR A 9 -7.63 -15.94 -44.64
C THR A 9 -6.56 -16.66 -45.48
N LYS A 10 -5.46 -16.00 -45.85
CA LYS A 10 -4.35 -16.66 -46.56
C LYS A 10 -3.64 -17.75 -45.72
N SER A 11 -3.58 -17.58 -44.42
CA SER A 11 -3.01 -18.60 -43.50
C SER A 11 -3.89 -19.83 -43.36
N LEU A 12 -5.22 -19.67 -43.41
CA LEU A 12 -6.15 -20.81 -43.42
C LEU A 12 -6.16 -21.55 -44.75
N GLU A 13 -6.13 -20.83 -45.88
CA GLU A 13 -6.06 -21.47 -47.23
C GLU A 13 -4.77 -22.25 -47.42
N LEU A 14 -3.62 -21.76 -46.91
CA LEU A 14 -2.35 -22.52 -46.98
C LEU A 14 -2.37 -23.77 -46.09
N LYS A 15 -3.09 -23.79 -44.99
CA LYS A 15 -3.27 -25.00 -44.18
C LYS A 15 -4.22 -26.01 -44.81
N PHE A 16 -5.27 -25.53 -45.50
CA PHE A 16 -6.16 -26.40 -46.29
C PHE A 16 -5.48 -26.97 -47.56
N LEU A 17 -4.69 -26.16 -48.26
CA LEU A 17 -3.90 -26.64 -49.40
C LEU A 17 -2.83 -27.66 -49.03
N ARG A 18 -2.18 -27.54 -47.88
CA ARG A 18 -1.25 -28.56 -47.36
C ARG A 18 -1.97 -29.85 -46.96
N ALA A 19 -3.16 -29.79 -46.38
CA ALA A 19 -3.97 -30.97 -46.12
C ALA A 19 -4.46 -31.65 -47.42
N PHE A 20 -4.82 -30.89 -48.44
CA PHE A 20 -5.29 -31.41 -49.71
C PHE A 20 -4.18 -31.99 -50.61
N LEU A 21 -2.94 -31.45 -50.51
CA LEU A 21 -1.76 -31.99 -51.20
C LEU A 21 -1.29 -33.29 -50.54
N CYS A 22 -1.51 -33.47 -49.22
CA CYS A 22 -1.21 -34.72 -48.52
C CYS A 22 -2.17 -35.85 -48.92
N VAL A 23 -3.42 -35.54 -49.33
CA VAL A 23 -4.41 -36.53 -49.78
C VAL A 23 -4.19 -36.98 -51.21
N LYS A 24 -3.57 -36.10 -52.09
CA LYS A 24 -3.27 -36.46 -53.50
C LYS A 24 -2.02 -37.28 -53.69
N SER A 25 -1.09 -37.36 -52.72
CA SER A 25 0.08 -38.22 -52.76
C SER A 25 -0.18 -39.67 -52.31
N TYR A 26 -1.40 -39.96 -51.86
CA TYR A 26 -1.78 -41.29 -51.27
C TYR A 26 -1.96 -42.40 -52.30
N ASN A 27 -1.90 -42.13 -53.61
CA ASN A 27 -2.19 -43.14 -54.65
C ASN A 27 -0.96 -43.64 -55.43
N ARG A 28 0.28 -43.46 -54.97
CA ARG A 28 1.44 -44.10 -55.57
C ARG A 28 2.46 -44.54 -54.51
N GLY A 29 2.41 -45.84 -54.16
CA GLY A 29 3.49 -46.56 -53.46
C GLY A 29 3.25 -46.74 -51.96
N LYS A 30 3.08 -47.99 -51.57
CA LYS A 30 2.98 -48.47 -50.18
C LYS A 30 4.14 -47.96 -49.31
N LYS A 31 3.96 -46.88 -48.57
CA LYS A 31 4.58 -46.62 -47.31
C LYS A 31 3.45 -46.25 -46.37
N SER A 32 3.24 -47.06 -45.33
CA SER A 32 2.27 -46.79 -44.25
C SER A 32 2.60 -45.45 -43.62
N CYS A 33 1.87 -44.38 -43.99
CA CYS A 33 1.78 -43.21 -43.19
C CYS A 33 1.02 -43.62 -41.90
N GLU A 34 1.71 -43.75 -40.80
CA GLU A 34 1.07 -43.81 -39.51
C GLU A 34 0.26 -42.53 -39.33
N VAL A 35 -1.05 -42.64 -39.48
CA VAL A 35 -1.99 -41.57 -39.17
C VAL A 35 -2.05 -41.53 -37.67
N PHE A 36 -1.28 -40.62 -37.07
CA PHE A 36 -1.41 -40.34 -35.66
C PHE A 36 -2.84 -39.79 -35.38
N PRO A 37 -3.65 -40.49 -34.59
CA PRO A 37 -4.98 -40.00 -34.25
C PRO A 37 -4.83 -38.65 -33.54
N MET A 38 -5.62 -37.64 -33.97
CA MET A 38 -5.61 -36.33 -33.32
C MET A 38 -6.11 -36.37 -31.86
N PHE A 39 -6.68 -37.48 -31.41
CA PHE A 39 -7.12 -37.73 -30.05
C PHE A 39 -6.36 -38.90 -29.46
N HIS A 40 -5.45 -38.59 -28.54
CA HIS A 40 -4.68 -39.62 -27.80
C HIS A 40 -5.51 -40.16 -26.62
N LYS A 41 -5.74 -41.45 -26.62
CA LYS A 41 -6.39 -42.19 -25.51
C LYS A 41 -5.39 -42.92 -24.62
N GLU A 42 -4.13 -42.57 -24.70
CA GLU A 42 -3.08 -43.27 -23.94
C GLU A 42 -3.16 -42.85 -22.47
N LYS A 43 -3.04 -43.85 -21.55
CA LYS A 43 -2.95 -43.59 -20.11
C LYS A 43 -1.59 -42.98 -19.80
N PRO A 44 -1.50 -41.85 -19.04
CA PRO A 44 -0.25 -41.14 -18.75
C PRO A 44 0.69 -41.88 -17.75
N ASP A 45 0.54 -43.17 -17.56
CA ASP A 45 1.29 -43.95 -16.55
C ASP A 45 2.65 -44.51 -17.03
N TYR A 46 2.82 -44.63 -18.33
CA TYR A 46 3.98 -45.37 -18.90
C TYR A 46 5.31 -44.64 -18.73
N ASN A 47 5.34 -43.31 -18.55
CA ASN A 47 6.57 -42.52 -18.38
C ASN A 47 6.95 -42.21 -16.91
N ARG A 48 6.11 -42.59 -15.94
CA ARG A 48 6.38 -42.30 -14.50
C ARG A 48 7.61 -43.02 -13.94
N LYS A 49 8.11 -44.05 -14.60
CA LYS A 49 9.29 -44.81 -14.21
C LYS A 49 10.48 -44.55 -15.12
N GLN A 50 10.49 -43.42 -15.83
CA GLN A 50 11.62 -43.05 -16.65
C GLN A 50 12.85 -42.78 -15.78
N TYR A 51 13.96 -43.38 -16.11
CA TYR A 51 15.26 -43.10 -15.53
C TYR A 51 15.98 -42.05 -16.37
N GLY A 52 16.59 -41.07 -15.71
CA GLY A 52 17.41 -40.02 -16.33
C GLY A 52 18.50 -39.57 -15.36
N PHE A 53 19.65 -39.19 -15.90
CA PHE A 53 20.73 -38.59 -15.12
C PHE A 53 20.69 -37.08 -15.38
N TYR A 54 20.14 -36.32 -14.44
CA TYR A 54 20.02 -34.87 -14.51
C TYR A 54 20.49 -34.25 -13.22
N THR A 55 21.18 -33.12 -13.30
CA THR A 55 21.42 -32.28 -12.14
C THR A 55 20.14 -31.51 -11.80
N ILE A 56 19.98 -31.12 -10.55
CA ILE A 56 18.82 -30.29 -10.16
C ILE A 56 18.82 -28.94 -10.91
N ASP A 57 19.99 -28.48 -11.29
CA ASP A 57 20.17 -27.25 -12.08
C ASP A 57 19.61 -27.40 -13.50
N GLU A 58 19.87 -28.52 -14.19
CA GLU A 58 19.32 -28.80 -15.52
C GLU A 58 17.80 -29.00 -15.53
N LEU A 59 17.20 -29.39 -14.39
CA LEU A 59 15.76 -29.61 -14.28
C LEU A 59 14.96 -28.29 -14.13
N VAL A 60 15.61 -27.20 -13.78
CA VAL A 60 14.96 -25.88 -13.66
C VAL A 60 15.26 -25.06 -14.92
N PRO A 61 14.25 -24.64 -15.70
CA PRO A 61 14.47 -23.83 -16.90
C PRO A 61 15.26 -22.54 -16.62
N GLU A 62 16.12 -22.15 -17.58
CA GLU A 62 16.97 -20.95 -17.46
C GLU A 62 16.17 -19.66 -17.28
N ASP A 63 14.98 -19.57 -17.87
CA ASP A 63 14.06 -18.42 -17.78
C ASP A 63 13.13 -18.49 -16.55
N HIS A 64 13.31 -19.49 -15.66
CA HIS A 64 12.47 -19.64 -14.48
C HIS A 64 12.62 -18.44 -13.53
N PHE A 65 11.49 -17.93 -13.03
CA PHE A 65 11.44 -16.73 -12.18
C PHE A 65 12.39 -16.80 -10.97
N LEU A 66 12.50 -17.94 -10.29
CA LEU A 66 13.38 -18.08 -9.12
C LEU A 66 14.87 -18.01 -9.48
N ARG A 67 15.29 -18.44 -10.69
CA ARG A 67 16.65 -18.22 -11.18
C ARG A 67 16.95 -16.74 -11.34
N GLN A 68 16.00 -16.00 -11.92
CA GLN A 68 16.14 -14.57 -12.07
C GLN A 68 16.20 -13.84 -10.71
N VAL A 69 15.41 -14.28 -9.73
CA VAL A 69 15.48 -13.74 -8.36
C VAL A 69 16.84 -14.03 -7.73
N ASP A 70 17.32 -15.26 -7.81
CA ASP A 70 18.60 -15.68 -7.21
C ASP A 70 19.80 -14.96 -7.82
N LYS A 71 19.72 -14.66 -9.11
CA LYS A 71 20.76 -13.92 -9.85
C LYS A 71 20.79 -12.43 -9.51
N GLU A 72 19.61 -11.82 -9.36
CA GLU A 72 19.50 -10.34 -9.29
C GLU A 72 19.39 -9.82 -7.85
N VAL A 73 18.99 -10.66 -6.90
CA VAL A 73 18.86 -10.28 -5.49
C VAL A 73 19.99 -10.93 -4.69
N ASP A 74 20.89 -10.09 -4.19
CA ASP A 74 21.91 -10.55 -3.24
C ASP A 74 21.26 -10.77 -1.87
N PHE A 75 21.46 -11.97 -1.31
CA PHE A 75 20.97 -12.36 0.00
C PHE A 75 22.08 -12.49 1.05
N ASP A 76 23.34 -12.23 0.70
CA ASP A 76 24.47 -12.46 1.59
C ASP A 76 24.46 -11.54 2.82
N PHE A 77 23.87 -10.35 2.72
CA PHE A 77 23.68 -9.46 3.87
C PHE A 77 22.92 -10.10 5.04
N ILE A 78 22.15 -11.18 4.79
CA ILE A 78 21.43 -11.90 5.83
C ILE A 78 22.40 -12.57 6.81
N TYR A 79 23.56 -13.04 6.32
CA TYR A 79 24.58 -13.63 7.19
C TYR A 79 25.07 -12.61 8.21
N ASP A 80 25.47 -11.44 7.76
CA ASP A 80 25.98 -10.36 8.60
C ASP A 80 24.92 -9.89 9.63
N LEU A 81 23.66 -9.83 9.19
CA LEU A 81 22.55 -9.37 10.02
C LEU A 81 22.24 -10.30 11.20
N VAL A 82 22.43 -11.61 11.03
CA VAL A 82 21.99 -12.60 12.03
C VAL A 82 23.14 -13.36 12.70
N GLU A 83 24.38 -13.16 12.30
CA GLU A 83 25.56 -13.87 12.80
C GLU A 83 25.64 -13.87 14.33
N ASP A 84 25.43 -12.72 14.96
CA ASP A 84 25.48 -12.55 16.42
C ASP A 84 24.39 -13.32 17.19
N THR A 85 23.37 -13.82 16.49
CA THR A 85 22.29 -14.64 17.08
C THR A 85 22.64 -16.12 17.16
N TYR A 86 23.79 -16.51 16.57
CA TYR A 86 24.27 -17.89 16.55
C TYR A 86 25.44 -18.08 17.54
N SER A 87 25.46 -19.21 18.24
CA SER A 87 26.59 -19.56 19.08
C SER A 87 27.77 -20.03 18.22
N PRO A 88 29.01 -19.51 18.44
CA PRO A 88 30.17 -19.93 17.67
C PRO A 88 30.59 -21.38 17.96
N ASP A 89 30.46 -21.82 19.26
CA ASP A 89 31.13 -23.03 19.74
C ASP A 89 30.19 -24.09 20.33
N ASN A 90 28.89 -23.81 20.45
CA ASN A 90 27.98 -24.71 21.18
C ASN A 90 26.70 -25.00 20.44
N GLY A 91 26.33 -26.28 20.34
CA GLY A 91 25.04 -26.71 19.82
C GLY A 91 25.14 -27.53 18.54
N ARG A 92 23.97 -27.95 18.04
CA ARG A 92 23.86 -28.68 16.75
C ARG A 92 24.13 -27.69 15.61
N PRO A 93 24.80 -28.11 14.51
CA PRO A 93 24.96 -27.29 13.32
C PRO A 93 23.63 -26.65 12.90
N SER A 94 23.68 -25.34 12.66
CA SER A 94 22.51 -24.58 12.29
C SER A 94 22.08 -24.88 10.86
N LEU A 95 20.81 -24.65 10.55
CA LEU A 95 20.37 -24.51 9.17
C LEU A 95 20.84 -23.15 8.64
N ASP A 96 21.15 -23.11 7.35
CA ASP A 96 21.51 -21.87 6.65
C ASP A 96 20.42 -20.79 6.84
N PRO A 97 20.76 -19.60 7.35
CA PRO A 97 19.82 -18.51 7.55
C PRO A 97 19.23 -17.99 6.23
N VAL A 98 20.00 -17.93 5.15
CA VAL A 98 19.52 -17.51 3.83
C VAL A 98 18.46 -18.47 3.32
N MET A 99 18.71 -19.79 3.42
CA MET A 99 17.69 -20.79 3.08
C MET A 99 16.41 -20.61 3.90
N LEU A 100 16.53 -20.36 5.21
CA LEU A 100 15.37 -20.16 6.07
C LEU A 100 14.56 -18.90 5.68
N VAL A 101 15.21 -17.83 5.22
CA VAL A 101 14.57 -16.59 4.75
C VAL A 101 13.95 -16.78 3.35
N LYS A 102 14.56 -17.56 2.48
CA LYS A 102 14.00 -17.89 1.16
C LYS A 102 12.67 -18.67 1.24
N ILE A 103 12.41 -19.43 2.31
CA ILE A 103 11.13 -20.15 2.50
C ILE A 103 9.91 -19.21 2.53
N PRO A 104 9.83 -18.18 3.37
CA PRO A 104 8.70 -17.22 3.35
C PRO A 104 8.64 -16.39 2.06
N LEU A 105 9.76 -16.18 1.37
CA LEU A 105 9.75 -15.55 0.04
C LEU A 105 9.00 -16.44 -0.97
N ILE A 106 9.28 -17.76 -1.02
CA ILE A 106 8.52 -18.71 -1.85
C ILE A 106 7.03 -18.64 -1.50
N LYS A 107 6.69 -18.71 -0.21
CA LYS A 107 5.30 -18.59 0.26
C LYS A 107 4.64 -17.34 -0.28
N CYS A 108 5.34 -16.21 -0.24
CA CYS A 108 4.82 -14.92 -0.70
C CYS A 108 4.73 -14.85 -2.22
N PHE A 109 5.79 -15.21 -2.96
CA PHE A 109 5.82 -15.16 -4.42
C PHE A 109 4.68 -15.94 -5.07
N TYR A 110 4.37 -17.12 -4.53
CA TYR A 110 3.36 -18.02 -5.10
C TYR A 110 2.02 -17.98 -4.36
N GLY A 111 1.85 -17.06 -3.41
CA GLY A 111 0.58 -16.85 -2.70
C GLY A 111 0.14 -18.07 -1.88
N ILE A 112 1.07 -18.87 -1.36
CA ILE A 112 0.77 -20.08 -0.58
C ILE A 112 0.22 -19.66 0.78
N ARG A 113 -0.93 -20.23 1.18
CA ARG A 113 -1.69 -19.71 2.33
C ARG A 113 -1.09 -20.03 3.71
N SER A 114 -0.26 -21.06 3.83
CA SER A 114 0.29 -21.46 5.13
C SER A 114 1.71 -22.00 5.00
N MET A 115 2.53 -21.81 6.05
CA MET A 115 3.88 -22.34 6.10
C MET A 115 3.90 -23.87 5.98
N ARG A 116 2.94 -24.57 6.59
CA ARG A 116 2.81 -26.04 6.45
C ARG A 116 2.61 -26.45 4.99
N GLN A 117 1.79 -25.72 4.25
CA GLN A 117 1.59 -26.00 2.83
C GLN A 117 2.85 -25.66 2.03
N THR A 118 3.54 -24.57 2.36
CA THR A 118 4.80 -24.19 1.71
C THR A 118 5.83 -25.29 1.81
N ILE A 119 6.01 -25.88 3.00
CA ILE A 119 6.95 -27.00 3.18
C ILE A 119 6.58 -28.21 2.30
N LYS A 120 5.28 -28.58 2.26
CA LYS A 120 4.81 -29.67 1.39
C LYS A 120 5.04 -29.41 -0.10
N GLU A 121 4.87 -28.16 -0.52
CA GLU A 121 5.16 -27.76 -1.91
C GLU A 121 6.67 -27.83 -2.21
N ILE A 122 7.52 -27.41 -1.28
CA ILE A 122 8.98 -27.51 -1.40
C ILE A 122 9.42 -28.97 -1.51
N GLU A 123 8.79 -29.92 -0.78
CA GLU A 123 9.12 -31.33 -0.82
C GLU A 123 9.04 -31.90 -2.24
N VAL A 124 8.13 -31.44 -3.08
CA VAL A 124 7.81 -31.99 -4.40
C VAL A 124 8.18 -31.09 -5.58
N ASN A 125 8.55 -29.82 -5.33
CA ASN A 125 8.85 -28.86 -6.39
C ASN A 125 10.36 -28.67 -6.55
N VAL A 126 10.89 -29.09 -7.71
CA VAL A 126 12.31 -28.99 -8.00
C VAL A 126 12.84 -27.56 -8.02
N ALA A 127 12.08 -26.63 -8.59
CA ALA A 127 12.51 -25.22 -8.65
C ALA A 127 12.57 -24.56 -7.25
N TYR A 128 11.70 -24.98 -6.33
CA TYR A 128 11.76 -24.47 -4.95
C TYR A 128 12.96 -25.06 -4.20
N ARG A 129 13.26 -26.35 -4.40
CA ARG A 129 14.46 -27.01 -3.86
C ARG A 129 15.73 -26.34 -4.37
N TRP A 130 15.80 -26.11 -5.68
CA TRP A 130 16.91 -25.43 -6.33
C TRP A 130 17.16 -24.06 -5.69
N PHE A 131 16.11 -23.24 -5.55
CA PHE A 131 16.21 -21.88 -4.98
C PHE A 131 16.68 -21.89 -3.52
N LEU A 132 16.40 -22.95 -2.77
CA LEU A 132 16.82 -23.15 -1.39
C LEU A 132 18.21 -23.80 -1.25
N GLY A 133 18.84 -24.20 -2.35
CA GLY A 133 20.09 -24.96 -2.33
C GLY A 133 19.95 -26.40 -1.82
N LEU A 134 18.74 -26.97 -1.89
CA LEU A 134 18.47 -28.36 -1.45
C LEU A 134 18.59 -29.33 -2.62
N THR A 135 19.23 -30.47 -2.39
CA THR A 135 19.23 -31.61 -3.33
C THR A 135 17.89 -32.36 -3.30
N LEU A 136 17.69 -33.31 -4.21
CA LEU A 136 16.47 -34.15 -4.23
C LEU A 136 16.33 -35.02 -2.98
N ASP A 137 17.45 -35.42 -2.37
CA ASP A 137 17.51 -36.33 -1.21
C ASP A 137 17.47 -35.57 0.12
N ASP A 138 17.72 -34.27 0.13
CA ASP A 138 17.72 -33.45 1.34
C ASP A 138 16.32 -33.37 1.97
N LYS A 139 16.31 -33.46 3.31
CA LYS A 139 15.09 -33.27 4.08
C LYS A 139 14.74 -31.79 4.19
N VAL A 140 13.55 -31.43 3.74
CA VAL A 140 13.03 -30.09 3.92
C VAL A 140 12.78 -29.81 5.40
N PRO A 141 13.20 -28.63 5.93
CA PRO A 141 13.00 -28.31 7.33
C PRO A 141 11.50 -28.30 7.69
N HIS A 142 11.16 -28.81 8.86
CA HIS A 142 9.77 -28.78 9.33
C HIS A 142 9.29 -27.36 9.57
N PHE A 143 8.03 -27.05 9.31
CA PHE A 143 7.47 -25.68 9.42
C PHE A 143 7.63 -25.05 10.82
N THR A 144 7.70 -25.89 11.91
CA THR A 144 7.97 -25.40 13.26
C THR A 144 9.42 -24.95 13.45
N THR A 145 10.35 -25.48 12.67
CA THR A 145 11.77 -25.06 12.69
C THR A 145 11.89 -23.63 12.22
N TYR A 146 11.23 -23.28 11.12
CA TYR A 146 11.14 -21.88 10.68
C TYR A 146 10.58 -20.98 11.77
N GLY A 147 9.41 -21.31 12.34
CA GLY A 147 8.78 -20.50 13.37
C GLY A 147 9.64 -20.28 14.62
N LYS A 148 10.40 -21.32 15.06
CA LYS A 148 11.34 -21.20 16.18
C LYS A 148 12.53 -20.29 15.85
N ASN A 149 13.11 -20.43 14.65
CA ASN A 149 14.21 -19.54 14.21
C ASN A 149 13.73 -18.11 14.04
N TYR A 150 12.56 -17.89 13.44
CA TYR A 150 11.97 -16.57 13.33
C TYR A 150 11.87 -15.88 14.68
N SER A 151 11.20 -16.48 15.66
CA SER A 151 10.97 -15.88 16.99
C SER A 151 12.26 -15.70 17.81
N ARG A 152 13.30 -16.49 17.57
CA ARG A 152 14.53 -16.44 18.37
C ARG A 152 15.64 -15.61 17.77
N ARG A 153 15.66 -15.45 16.44
CA ARG A 153 16.80 -14.88 15.72
C ARG A 153 16.46 -13.76 14.75
N PHE A 154 15.27 -13.79 14.16
CA PHE A 154 14.93 -12.87 13.07
C PHE A 154 13.98 -11.74 13.48
N GLN A 155 13.12 -11.97 14.46
CA GLN A 155 12.08 -11.03 14.84
C GLN A 155 12.68 -9.70 15.36
N ASP A 156 13.72 -9.77 16.19
CA ASP A 156 14.33 -8.58 16.81
C ASP A 156 15.36 -7.89 15.89
N LYS A 157 15.65 -8.45 14.72
CA LYS A 157 16.63 -7.93 13.76
C LYS A 157 16.03 -7.10 12.63
N GLU A 158 14.73 -6.86 12.67
CA GLU A 158 14.03 -6.14 11.59
C GLU A 158 14.32 -6.70 10.19
N LEU A 159 14.60 -8.00 10.10
CA LEU A 159 15.06 -8.70 8.89
C LEU A 159 14.19 -8.40 7.66
N ILE A 160 12.87 -8.36 7.84
CA ILE A 160 11.95 -8.09 6.72
C ILE A 160 12.04 -6.64 6.24
N SER A 161 12.23 -5.71 7.19
CA SER A 161 12.46 -4.30 6.85
C SER A 161 13.77 -4.14 6.08
N GLU A 162 14.81 -4.87 6.45
CA GLU A 162 16.10 -4.85 5.76
C GLU A 162 16.01 -5.44 4.35
N ILE A 163 15.34 -6.59 4.17
CA ILE A 163 15.09 -7.16 2.83
C ILE A 163 14.36 -6.16 1.95
N PHE A 164 13.33 -5.49 2.50
CA PHE A 164 12.59 -4.48 1.76
C PHE A 164 13.51 -3.31 1.34
N SER A 165 14.35 -2.83 2.27
CA SER A 165 15.28 -1.73 2.03
C SER A 165 16.36 -2.07 1.01
N GLN A 166 16.94 -3.26 1.07
CA GLN A 166 17.97 -3.72 0.12
C GLN A 166 17.42 -3.81 -1.31
N VAL A 167 16.24 -4.41 -1.48
CA VAL A 167 15.58 -4.46 -2.79
C VAL A 167 15.24 -3.06 -3.31
N LEU A 168 14.80 -2.17 -2.43
CA LEU A 168 14.49 -0.79 -2.77
C LEU A 168 15.75 -0.03 -3.22
N ASN A 169 16.86 -0.21 -2.49
CA ASN A 169 18.14 0.39 -2.82
C ASN A 169 18.67 -0.09 -4.19
N GLN A 170 18.57 -1.38 -4.48
CA GLN A 170 18.92 -1.91 -5.80
C GLN A 170 18.12 -1.24 -6.93
N ALA A 171 16.80 -1.07 -6.73
CA ALA A 171 15.95 -0.40 -7.71
C ALA A 171 16.26 1.10 -7.84
N LEU A 172 16.64 1.78 -6.74
CA LEU A 172 17.11 3.17 -6.76
C LEU A 172 18.43 3.31 -7.52
N PHE A 173 19.43 2.46 -7.23
CA PHE A 173 20.71 2.46 -7.94
C PHE A 173 20.55 2.18 -9.44
N ALA A 174 19.59 1.33 -9.80
CA ALA A 174 19.26 1.05 -11.20
C ALA A 174 18.47 2.18 -11.89
N GLY A 175 18.13 3.27 -11.17
CA GLY A 175 17.36 4.40 -11.71
C GLY A 175 15.91 4.05 -12.08
N LEU A 176 15.34 3.00 -11.48
CA LEU A 176 14.00 2.49 -11.80
C LEU A 176 12.89 3.20 -11.03
N ILE A 177 13.24 3.97 -10.00
CA ILE A 177 12.31 4.66 -9.10
C ILE A 177 12.33 6.15 -9.40
N ASP A 178 11.15 6.74 -9.50
CA ASP A 178 10.99 8.20 -9.59
C ASP A 178 10.18 8.71 -8.39
N PRO A 179 10.84 9.22 -7.34
CA PRO A 179 10.16 9.65 -6.13
C PRO A 179 9.47 11.02 -6.24
N SER A 180 9.50 11.66 -7.40
CA SER A 180 8.90 13.00 -7.59
C SER A 180 7.39 13.02 -7.38
N GLU A 181 6.69 11.93 -7.73
CA GLU A 181 5.24 11.75 -7.61
C GLU A 181 4.96 10.54 -6.72
N LEU A 182 4.57 10.77 -5.46
CA LEU A 182 4.24 9.69 -4.52
C LEU A 182 2.74 9.52 -4.33
N PHE A 183 2.27 8.30 -4.51
CA PHE A 183 0.89 7.90 -4.29
C PHE A 183 0.77 7.23 -2.93
N VAL A 184 -0.05 7.83 -2.06
CA VAL A 184 -0.27 7.36 -0.68
C VAL A 184 -1.71 6.89 -0.53
N ASP A 185 -1.87 5.72 0.09
CA ASP A 185 -3.19 5.13 0.38
C ASP A 185 -3.11 4.11 1.51
N GLY A 186 -4.25 3.87 2.14
CA GLY A 186 -4.43 2.87 3.19
C GLY A 186 -5.23 1.66 2.71
N THR A 187 -4.87 0.48 3.19
CA THR A 187 -5.67 -0.71 2.94
C THR A 187 -5.88 -1.53 4.19
N HIS A 188 -7.12 -2.02 4.39
CA HIS A 188 -7.46 -2.84 5.54
C HIS A 188 -7.23 -4.32 5.28
N ILE A 189 -6.61 -4.98 6.27
CA ILE A 189 -6.31 -6.41 6.28
C ILE A 189 -7.08 -7.03 7.44
N LYS A 190 -7.99 -7.96 7.15
CA LYS A 190 -8.79 -8.61 8.18
C LYS A 190 -7.91 -9.41 9.14
N ALA A 191 -8.02 -9.13 10.44
CA ALA A 191 -7.26 -9.80 11.50
C ALA A 191 -7.74 -11.23 11.76
N ALA A 192 -6.86 -12.05 12.37
CA ALA A 192 -7.18 -13.39 12.83
C ALA A 192 -7.99 -13.35 14.16
N ALA A 193 -9.04 -12.55 14.20
CA ALA A 193 -9.84 -12.29 15.39
C ALA A 193 -11.32 -12.58 15.12
N ASN A 194 -12.01 -13.11 16.15
CA ASN A 194 -13.45 -13.32 16.09
C ASN A 194 -14.16 -12.01 16.45
N SER A 195 -15.03 -11.53 15.57
CA SER A 195 -15.79 -10.28 15.77
C SER A 195 -16.74 -10.30 16.99
N HIS A 196 -17.11 -11.50 17.48
CA HIS A 196 -17.98 -11.68 18.64
C HIS A 196 -17.21 -11.87 19.96
N LYS A 197 -15.88 -12.02 19.92
CA LYS A 197 -15.02 -12.18 21.10
C LYS A 197 -14.22 -10.91 21.34
N TYR A 198 -14.81 -9.98 22.09
CA TYR A 198 -14.17 -8.71 22.44
C TYR A 198 -14.50 -8.34 23.90
N ARG A 199 -13.66 -7.49 24.45
CA ARG A 199 -13.92 -6.76 25.71
C ARG A 199 -13.99 -5.27 25.40
N LYS A 200 -14.67 -4.53 26.25
CA LYS A 200 -14.74 -3.08 26.16
C LYS A 200 -13.76 -2.51 27.17
N GLU A 201 -12.90 -1.62 26.73
CA GLU A 201 -11.89 -0.97 27.56
C GLU A 201 -11.93 0.54 27.32
N MET A 202 -11.66 1.29 28.39
CA MET A 202 -11.40 2.71 28.32
C MET A 202 -9.98 2.91 27.83
N VAL A 203 -9.84 3.51 26.65
CA VAL A 203 -8.53 3.76 26.00
C VAL A 203 -8.37 5.26 25.83
N GLU A 204 -7.23 5.79 26.25
CA GLU A 204 -6.85 7.17 25.99
C GLU A 204 -6.81 7.46 24.49
N GLN A 205 -7.23 8.66 24.12
CA GLN A 205 -7.18 9.07 22.73
C GLN A 205 -5.75 9.46 22.37
N GLN A 206 -5.24 8.96 21.25
CA GLN A 206 -3.96 9.43 20.71
C GLN A 206 -4.05 10.93 20.39
N ALA A 207 -2.97 11.67 20.66
CA ALA A 207 -2.83 13.06 20.26
C ALA A 207 -3.07 13.19 18.74
N LYS A 208 -3.73 14.27 18.34
CA LYS A 208 -3.93 14.56 16.92
C LYS A 208 -2.59 14.96 16.29
N PHE A 209 -2.43 14.65 15.03
CA PHE A 209 -1.25 15.09 14.26
C PHE A 209 -1.09 16.61 14.33
N MET A 210 0.13 17.07 14.60
CA MET A 210 0.49 18.49 14.78
C MET A 210 -0.25 19.19 15.94
N SER A 211 -0.65 18.47 16.99
CA SER A 211 -1.37 19.08 18.13
C SER A 211 -0.58 20.21 18.79
N ASP A 212 0.72 20.05 18.96
CA ASP A 212 1.57 21.03 19.66
C ASP A 212 1.73 22.31 18.84
N GLN A 213 1.98 22.20 17.54
CA GLN A 213 2.03 23.34 16.63
C GLN A 213 0.67 24.05 16.56
N LEU A 214 -0.41 23.25 16.48
CA LEU A 214 -1.78 23.77 16.47
C LEU A 214 -2.10 24.59 17.74
N GLU A 215 -1.68 24.13 18.92
CA GLU A 215 -1.88 24.85 20.17
C GLU A 215 -1.15 26.21 20.17
N VAL A 216 0.08 26.25 19.70
CA VAL A 216 0.85 27.49 19.57
C VAL A 216 0.13 28.48 18.63
N GLU A 217 -0.32 28.01 17.47
CA GLU A 217 -0.99 28.87 16.49
C GLU A 217 -2.38 29.32 16.95
N ILE A 218 -3.11 28.46 17.67
CA ILE A 218 -4.36 28.86 18.33
C ILE A 218 -4.11 30.01 19.31
N ASP A 219 -3.06 29.91 20.12
CA ASP A 219 -2.73 30.97 21.09
C ASP A 219 -2.35 32.28 20.40
N LEU A 220 -1.58 32.21 19.32
CA LEU A 220 -1.25 33.39 18.50
C LEU A 220 -2.51 34.02 17.87
N ASP A 221 -3.38 33.20 17.29
CA ASP A 221 -4.63 33.64 16.71
C ASP A 221 -5.55 34.30 17.76
N ARG A 222 -5.68 33.71 18.95
CA ARG A 222 -6.47 34.27 20.04
C ARG A 222 -5.92 35.61 20.54
N LYS A 223 -4.59 35.73 20.66
CA LYS A 223 -3.91 36.99 21.03
C LYS A 223 -4.17 38.06 19.99
N LYS A 224 -4.13 37.75 18.69
CA LYS A 224 -4.47 38.68 17.61
C LYS A 224 -5.89 39.22 17.73
N HIS A 225 -6.82 38.42 18.25
CA HIS A 225 -8.22 38.81 18.48
C HIS A 225 -8.50 39.23 19.92
N GLU A 226 -7.50 39.64 20.68
CA GLU A 226 -7.64 40.12 22.07
C GLU A 226 -8.35 39.10 23.00
N LYS A 227 -8.21 37.80 22.73
CA LYS A 227 -8.77 36.73 23.56
C LYS A 227 -7.70 36.13 24.47
N LYS A 228 -8.11 35.75 25.69
CA LYS A 228 -7.23 35.02 26.63
C LYS A 228 -6.84 33.67 26.05
N SER A 229 -5.61 33.24 26.33
CA SER A 229 -5.14 31.87 26.03
C SER A 229 -6.11 30.82 26.61
N LEU A 230 -6.19 29.68 25.93
CA LEU A 230 -7.00 28.56 26.44
C LEU A 230 -6.35 28.00 27.69
N LYS A 231 -7.15 27.61 28.68
CA LYS A 231 -6.65 26.86 29.82
C LYS A 231 -6.04 25.54 29.31
N PRO A 232 -5.03 24.96 29.98
CA PRO A 232 -4.50 23.65 29.61
C PRO A 232 -5.62 22.64 29.40
N ALA A 233 -5.45 21.77 28.40
CA ALA A 233 -6.43 20.70 28.18
C ALA A 233 -6.53 19.86 29.45
N LYS A 234 -7.75 19.53 29.87
CA LYS A 234 -7.94 18.44 30.81
C LYS A 234 -7.41 17.18 30.15
N GLU A 235 -6.84 16.24 30.91
CA GLU A 235 -6.40 14.94 30.42
C GLU A 235 -7.41 14.37 29.42
N SER A 236 -6.92 13.79 28.33
CA SER A 236 -7.76 13.30 27.23
C SER A 236 -8.81 12.32 27.78
N GLU A 237 -10.09 12.63 27.59
CA GLU A 237 -11.16 11.73 27.99
C GLU A 237 -10.98 10.36 27.32
N ALA A 238 -10.78 9.33 28.14
CA ALA A 238 -10.70 7.97 27.65
C ALA A 238 -12.04 7.58 27.02
N LYS A 239 -12.00 6.96 25.83
CA LYS A 239 -13.19 6.44 25.15
C LYS A 239 -13.27 4.93 25.23
N GLU A 240 -14.48 4.42 25.42
CA GLU A 240 -14.75 2.98 25.38
C GLU A 240 -14.49 2.45 23.97
N LYS A 241 -13.53 1.51 23.83
CA LYS A 241 -13.22 0.81 22.58
C LYS A 241 -13.43 -0.69 22.72
N LYS A 242 -13.87 -1.32 21.64
CA LYS A 242 -13.93 -2.79 21.50
C LYS A 242 -12.52 -3.31 21.21
N ILE A 243 -11.98 -4.15 22.09
CA ILE A 243 -10.66 -4.78 21.95
C ILE A 243 -10.86 -6.29 21.79
N SER A 244 -10.23 -6.88 20.76
CA SER A 244 -10.29 -8.31 20.54
C SER A 244 -9.59 -9.07 21.66
N THR A 245 -10.20 -10.14 22.17
CA THR A 245 -9.55 -11.04 23.13
C THR A 245 -8.52 -11.97 22.48
N THR A 246 -8.56 -12.13 21.17
CA THR A 246 -7.68 -13.03 20.41
C THR A 246 -6.47 -12.30 19.84
N ASP A 247 -6.63 -11.05 19.44
CA ASP A 247 -5.62 -10.18 18.85
C ASP A 247 -5.87 -8.73 19.31
N PRO A 248 -5.39 -8.35 20.51
CA PRO A 248 -5.69 -7.07 21.15
C PRO A 248 -5.21 -5.86 20.35
N GLU A 249 -4.14 -5.99 19.56
CA GLU A 249 -3.55 -4.91 18.77
C GLU A 249 -4.32 -4.64 17.47
N SER A 250 -5.24 -5.54 17.08
CA SER A 250 -6.13 -5.29 15.95
C SER A 250 -7.23 -4.28 16.32
N GLY A 251 -7.58 -3.41 15.37
CA GLY A 251 -8.63 -2.40 15.57
C GLY A 251 -9.99 -2.84 15.06
N TRP A 252 -11.05 -2.45 15.79
CA TRP A 252 -12.43 -2.65 15.34
C TRP A 252 -12.73 -1.73 14.18
N PHE A 253 -12.93 -2.29 13.00
CA PHE A 253 -13.15 -1.59 11.75
C PHE A 253 -14.57 -1.81 11.23
N HIS A 254 -15.22 -0.72 10.85
CA HIS A 254 -16.56 -0.72 10.27
C HIS A 254 -16.50 -0.25 8.81
N LYS A 255 -16.94 -1.08 7.89
CA LYS A 255 -16.99 -0.75 6.47
C LYS A 255 -18.40 -0.89 5.93
N GLY A 256 -19.10 0.25 5.77
CA GLY A 256 -20.48 0.29 5.32
C GLY A 256 -21.44 -0.33 6.35
N GLU A 257 -22.69 -0.51 5.97
CA GLU A 257 -23.76 -0.90 6.91
C GLU A 257 -23.68 -2.33 7.47
N HIS A 258 -22.83 -3.22 6.88
CA HIS A 258 -22.91 -4.66 7.17
C HIS A 258 -21.59 -5.37 7.48
N LYS A 259 -20.46 -4.70 7.59
CA LYS A 259 -19.16 -5.37 7.84
C LYS A 259 -18.41 -4.75 9.00
N GLU A 260 -18.60 -5.34 10.16
CA GLU A 260 -17.83 -5.07 11.36
C GLU A 260 -16.81 -6.19 11.59
N VAL A 261 -15.53 -5.87 11.55
CA VAL A 261 -14.45 -6.84 11.71
C VAL A 261 -13.27 -6.22 12.45
N PHE A 262 -12.48 -7.03 13.12
CA PHE A 262 -11.15 -6.63 13.55
C PHE A 262 -10.21 -6.64 12.35
N ALA A 263 -9.43 -5.58 12.21
CA ALA A 263 -8.52 -5.40 11.09
C ALA A 263 -7.26 -4.63 11.50
N TYR A 264 -6.25 -4.70 10.64
CA TYR A 264 -5.12 -3.78 10.61
C TYR A 264 -5.26 -2.87 9.39
N SER A 265 -4.77 -1.66 9.50
CA SER A 265 -4.64 -0.72 8.38
C SER A 265 -3.17 -0.65 7.96
N ALA A 266 -2.86 -1.06 6.73
CA ALA A 266 -1.54 -0.87 6.15
C ALA A 266 -1.55 0.40 5.29
N GLN A 267 -0.74 1.37 5.69
CA GLN A 267 -0.48 2.59 4.95
C GLN A 267 0.72 2.36 4.05
N VAL A 268 0.62 2.66 2.77
CA VAL A 268 1.69 2.42 1.80
C VAL A 268 1.87 3.64 0.92
N ALA A 269 3.12 3.92 0.58
CA ALA A 269 3.47 4.88 -0.44
C ALA A 269 4.18 4.18 -1.60
N CYS A 270 3.82 4.54 -2.83
CA CYS A 270 4.51 4.08 -4.03
C CYS A 270 4.77 5.23 -5.00
N ASP A 271 5.73 5.04 -5.91
CA ASP A 271 6.01 5.98 -6.99
C ASP A 271 5.03 5.83 -8.17
N LYS A 272 5.19 6.65 -9.21
CA LYS A 272 4.38 6.60 -10.43
C LYS A 272 4.51 5.29 -11.22
N HIS A 273 5.55 4.52 -10.99
CA HIS A 273 5.77 3.21 -11.60
C HIS A 273 5.22 2.08 -10.71
N GLY A 274 4.69 2.40 -9.52
CA GLY A 274 4.15 1.47 -8.54
C GLY A 274 5.22 0.69 -7.77
N TRP A 275 6.44 1.24 -7.61
CA TRP A 275 7.41 0.74 -6.63
C TRP A 275 6.94 1.12 -5.24
N ALA A 276 6.81 0.15 -4.35
CA ALA A 276 6.53 0.43 -2.95
C ALA A 276 7.78 1.03 -2.29
N LEU A 277 7.66 2.24 -1.74
CA LEU A 277 8.79 2.97 -1.16
C LEU A 277 8.80 2.93 0.37
N ALA A 278 7.62 2.98 0.98
CA ALA A 278 7.48 2.94 2.42
C ALA A 278 6.12 2.33 2.81
N TYR A 279 6.07 1.81 4.03
CA TYR A 279 4.83 1.31 4.61
C TYR A 279 4.85 1.47 6.14
N THR A 280 3.64 1.54 6.72
CA THR A 280 3.38 1.42 8.16
C THR A 280 2.13 0.59 8.38
N VAL A 281 2.00 0.00 9.55
CA VAL A 281 0.82 -0.77 9.93
C VAL A 281 0.26 -0.24 11.23
N GLU A 282 -1.04 0.01 11.26
CA GLU A 282 -1.77 0.48 12.43
C GLU A 282 -3.01 -0.38 12.70
N ALA A 283 -3.58 -0.23 13.89
CA ALA A 283 -4.87 -0.85 14.18
C ALA A 283 -5.94 -0.32 13.20
N GLY A 284 -6.85 -1.18 12.76
CA GLY A 284 -7.81 -0.85 11.70
C GLY A 284 -8.80 0.27 12.01
N ASN A 285 -8.87 0.73 13.26
CA ASN A 285 -9.67 1.87 13.71
C ASN A 285 -8.88 3.18 13.81
N VAL A 286 -7.59 3.18 13.50
CA VAL A 286 -6.79 4.40 13.38
C VAL A 286 -7.12 5.08 12.06
N HIS A 287 -7.42 6.37 12.12
CA HIS A 287 -7.75 7.15 10.92
C HIS A 287 -6.49 7.41 10.10
N ASP A 288 -6.61 7.43 8.76
CA ASP A 288 -5.48 7.60 7.85
C ASP A 288 -4.66 8.87 8.14
N SER A 289 -5.32 9.95 8.55
CA SER A 289 -4.64 11.20 8.96
C SER A 289 -3.78 11.06 10.22
N GLN A 290 -4.07 10.10 11.09
CA GLN A 290 -3.26 9.82 12.29
C GLN A 290 -2.08 8.89 11.98
N ALA A 291 -2.24 8.02 10.99
CA ALA A 291 -1.19 7.13 10.52
C ALA A 291 -0.17 7.82 9.58
N PHE A 292 -0.57 8.93 8.96
CA PHE A 292 0.23 9.65 7.96
C PHE A 292 1.63 10.08 8.46
N PRO A 293 1.82 10.63 9.66
CA PRO A 293 3.13 11.09 10.11
C PRO A 293 4.19 9.99 10.15
N ALA A 294 3.81 8.81 10.65
CA ALA A 294 4.72 7.66 10.72
C ALA A 294 5.10 7.14 9.33
N LEU A 295 4.19 7.21 8.36
CA LEU A 295 4.51 6.91 6.97
C LEU A 295 5.39 8.00 6.36
N PHE A 296 5.04 9.28 6.57
CA PHE A 296 5.74 10.40 5.96
C PHE A 296 7.20 10.50 6.42
N SER A 297 7.52 10.22 7.69
CA SER A 297 8.90 10.21 8.18
C SER A 297 9.82 9.25 7.39
N LYS A 298 9.25 8.15 6.86
CA LYS A 298 9.96 7.23 5.97
C LYS A 298 10.06 7.73 4.53
N LEU A 299 9.30 8.75 4.16
CA LEU A 299 9.29 9.34 2.81
C LEU A 299 10.14 10.61 2.70
N GLU A 300 10.47 11.26 3.79
CA GLU A 300 11.29 12.48 3.81
C GLU A 300 12.62 12.35 3.03
N PRO A 301 13.36 11.21 3.13
CA PRO A 301 14.61 11.05 2.38
C PRO A 301 14.44 11.10 0.86
N PHE A 302 13.24 10.80 0.35
CA PHE A 302 12.96 10.83 -1.09
C PHE A 302 12.64 12.21 -1.63
N SER A 303 12.42 13.21 -0.77
CA SER A 303 12.13 14.61 -1.14
C SER A 303 11.07 14.75 -2.23
N PRO A 304 9.85 14.21 -2.04
CA PRO A 304 8.82 14.19 -3.07
C PRO A 304 8.36 15.61 -3.41
N ARG A 305 8.08 15.84 -4.69
CA ARG A 305 7.45 17.09 -5.14
C ARG A 305 5.93 17.05 -5.01
N TYR A 306 5.32 15.90 -5.28
CA TYR A 306 3.87 15.70 -5.21
C TYR A 306 3.53 14.55 -4.29
N ILE A 307 2.53 14.74 -3.42
CA ILE A 307 1.89 13.66 -2.67
C ILE A 307 0.44 13.57 -3.11
N ILE A 308 0.08 12.42 -3.69
CA ILE A 308 -1.23 12.11 -4.21
C ILE A 308 -1.92 11.15 -3.25
N ALA A 309 -2.95 11.62 -2.56
CA ALA A 309 -3.64 10.83 -1.54
C ALA A 309 -5.17 10.93 -1.65
N ASP A 310 -5.88 10.05 -0.96
CA ASP A 310 -7.34 10.05 -0.98
C ASP A 310 -7.95 11.11 -0.03
N SER A 311 -9.28 11.11 0.09
CA SER A 311 -10.00 12.05 0.94
C SER A 311 -9.76 11.84 2.45
N GLY A 312 -9.30 10.67 2.88
CA GLY A 312 -8.96 10.37 4.27
C GLY A 312 -7.76 11.18 4.78
N TYR A 313 -6.86 11.55 3.86
CA TYR A 313 -5.69 12.39 4.16
C TYR A 313 -5.94 13.89 4.00
N LYS A 314 -7.07 14.29 3.39
CA LYS A 314 -7.40 15.71 3.18
C LYS A 314 -7.87 16.36 4.47
N THR A 315 -6.94 16.67 5.36
CA THR A 315 -7.16 17.39 6.62
C THR A 315 -6.38 18.70 6.64
N PRO A 316 -6.83 19.72 7.42
CA PRO A 316 -6.08 20.98 7.53
C PRO A 316 -4.64 20.77 7.95
N ALA A 317 -4.38 19.89 8.92
CA ALA A 317 -3.05 19.61 9.44
C ALA A 317 -2.12 19.00 8.37
N ILE A 318 -2.59 18.04 7.57
CA ILE A 318 -1.77 17.43 6.52
C ILE A 318 -1.52 18.42 5.38
N ALA A 319 -2.54 19.22 4.99
CA ALA A 319 -2.38 20.24 3.97
C ALA A 319 -1.31 21.27 4.37
N HIS A 320 -1.43 21.81 5.57
CA HIS A 320 -0.47 22.74 6.17
C HIS A 320 0.94 22.15 6.21
N TYR A 321 1.08 20.95 6.79
CA TYR A 321 2.36 20.24 6.93
C TYR A 321 3.10 20.02 5.59
N LEU A 322 2.37 19.67 4.54
CA LEU A 322 2.95 19.44 3.22
C LEU A 322 3.34 20.76 2.52
N LEU A 323 2.47 21.77 2.58
CA LEU A 323 2.72 23.06 1.94
C LEU A 323 3.88 23.80 2.59
N GLU A 324 4.04 23.75 3.92
CA GLU A 324 5.21 24.30 4.62
C GLU A 324 6.54 23.68 4.14
N ARG A 325 6.51 22.44 3.68
CA ARG A 325 7.68 21.73 3.13
C ARG A 325 7.83 21.86 1.62
N ASN A 326 7.06 22.77 0.99
CA ASN A 326 7.02 22.94 -0.46
C ASN A 326 6.63 21.66 -1.23
N ILE A 327 5.86 20.77 -0.61
CA ILE A 327 5.31 19.57 -1.23
C ILE A 327 3.88 19.87 -1.68
N ILE A 328 3.59 19.57 -2.92
CA ILE A 328 2.28 19.87 -3.53
C ILE A 328 1.30 18.72 -3.24
N PRO A 329 0.27 18.93 -2.40
CA PRO A 329 -0.73 17.90 -2.10
C PRO A 329 -1.78 17.82 -3.22
N VAL A 330 -2.00 16.62 -3.76
CA VAL A 330 -3.01 16.36 -4.79
C VAL A 330 -4.14 15.51 -4.20
N PHE A 331 -5.21 16.20 -3.79
CA PHE A 331 -6.37 15.60 -3.14
C PHE A 331 -7.61 15.58 -4.03
N PRO A 332 -8.58 14.68 -3.80
CA PRO A 332 -9.84 14.66 -4.52
C PRO A 332 -10.77 15.79 -4.07
N TYR A 333 -11.77 16.06 -4.89
CA TYR A 333 -12.89 16.88 -4.46
C TYR A 333 -13.65 16.20 -3.33
N THR A 334 -13.90 16.94 -2.28
CA THR A 334 -14.74 16.51 -1.16
C THR A 334 -15.99 17.41 -1.12
N ARG A 335 -17.16 16.80 -1.28
CA ARG A 335 -18.42 17.54 -1.23
C ARG A 335 -18.62 18.11 0.18
N PRO A 336 -18.90 19.44 0.30
CA PRO A 336 -19.22 20.04 1.59
C PRO A 336 -20.40 19.32 2.26
N LYS A 337 -20.27 19.02 3.55
CA LYS A 337 -21.34 18.44 4.35
C LYS A 337 -22.43 19.50 4.56
N GLY A 338 -23.69 19.10 4.53
CA GLY A 338 -24.83 19.97 4.79
C GLY A 338 -26.15 19.24 4.57
N VAL A 339 -27.20 19.72 5.20
CA VAL A 339 -28.57 19.20 5.02
C VAL A 339 -29.08 19.69 3.67
N LYS A 340 -29.77 18.83 2.91
CA LYS A 340 -30.36 19.20 1.63
C LYS A 340 -31.42 20.28 1.85
N GLY A 341 -31.35 21.36 1.09
CA GLY A 341 -32.27 22.49 1.20
C GLY A 341 -31.79 23.61 2.16
N ASN A 342 -30.75 23.37 2.98
CA ASN A 342 -30.20 24.37 3.88
C ASN A 342 -28.97 25.05 3.29
N LEU A 343 -28.74 26.30 3.70
CA LEU A 343 -27.53 27.08 3.38
C LEU A 343 -26.28 26.36 3.92
N ARG A 344 -25.28 26.18 3.06
CA ARG A 344 -24.01 25.55 3.36
C ARG A 344 -22.96 26.60 3.72
N PRO A 345 -21.83 26.22 4.35
CA PRO A 345 -20.73 27.15 4.61
C PRO A 345 -20.21 27.88 3.37
N ASN A 346 -20.26 27.28 2.19
CA ASN A 346 -19.84 27.89 0.92
C ASN A 346 -20.83 28.96 0.37
N ASP A 347 -22.03 29.03 0.92
CA ASP A 347 -23.00 30.11 0.57
C ASP A 347 -22.69 31.39 1.34
N PHE A 348 -21.70 31.36 2.24
CA PHE A 348 -21.21 32.51 3.00
C PHE A 348 -19.83 32.91 2.48
N VAL A 349 -19.61 34.18 2.25
CA VAL A 349 -18.36 34.72 1.72
C VAL A 349 -17.46 35.15 2.87
N TYR A 350 -16.23 34.66 2.90
CA TYR A 350 -15.23 35.11 3.86
C TYR A 350 -14.49 36.32 3.36
N ASP A 351 -14.47 37.37 4.16
CA ASP A 351 -13.67 38.56 3.94
C ASP A 351 -12.41 38.50 4.81
N ALA A 352 -11.26 38.30 4.15
CA ALA A 352 -9.97 38.17 4.85
C ALA A 352 -9.44 39.49 5.41
N PHE A 353 -9.85 40.63 4.85
CA PHE A 353 -9.41 41.95 5.32
C PHE A 353 -10.08 42.35 6.64
N TYR A 354 -11.41 42.14 6.73
CA TYR A 354 -12.17 42.40 7.94
C TYR A 354 -12.29 41.21 8.89
N ASP A 355 -11.74 40.06 8.51
CA ASP A 355 -11.86 38.78 9.24
C ASP A 355 -13.29 38.47 9.69
N CYS A 356 -14.21 38.44 8.73
CA CYS A 356 -15.62 38.19 8.95
C CYS A 356 -16.25 37.37 7.83
N TYR A 357 -17.44 36.85 8.04
CA TYR A 357 -18.26 36.27 6.99
C TYR A 357 -19.43 37.14 6.62
N LEU A 358 -19.74 37.20 5.34
CA LEU A 358 -20.97 37.79 4.82
C LEU A 358 -21.97 36.68 4.48
N CYS A 359 -23.20 36.81 4.98
CA CYS A 359 -24.28 35.90 4.64
C CYS A 359 -24.92 36.30 3.28
N PRO A 360 -25.78 35.46 2.66
CA PRO A 360 -26.48 35.77 1.42
C PRO A 360 -27.36 37.05 1.49
N GLU A 361 -27.80 37.47 2.69
CA GLU A 361 -28.51 38.68 2.96
C GLU A 361 -27.56 39.85 3.35
N ASN A 362 -26.27 39.75 3.00
CA ASN A 362 -25.21 40.75 3.25
C ASN A 362 -25.07 41.17 4.74
N GLN A 363 -25.46 40.28 5.68
CA GLN A 363 -25.22 40.54 7.09
C GLN A 363 -23.87 39.95 7.51
N VAL A 364 -23.19 40.68 8.41
CA VAL A 364 -21.85 40.31 8.90
C VAL A 364 -21.95 39.31 10.04
N LEU A 365 -21.19 38.22 9.91
CA LEU A 365 -20.89 37.31 11.00
C LEU A 365 -19.50 37.64 11.54
N THR A 366 -19.43 38.07 12.79
CA THR A 366 -18.19 38.51 13.43
C THR A 366 -17.48 37.37 14.15
N TYR A 367 -16.14 37.45 14.22
CA TYR A 367 -15.32 36.54 15.00
C TYR A 367 -15.77 36.51 16.48
N ARG A 368 -15.93 35.34 17.04
CA ARG A 368 -16.28 35.14 18.43
C ARG A 368 -15.16 34.55 19.26
N THR A 369 -14.59 33.43 18.81
CA THR A 369 -13.54 32.67 19.51
C THR A 369 -12.86 31.69 18.56
N THR A 370 -11.68 31.20 18.96
CA THR A 370 -11.03 30.03 18.36
C THR A 370 -11.08 28.88 19.33
N THR A 371 -11.60 27.73 18.86
CA THR A 371 -11.77 26.52 19.65
C THR A 371 -10.44 25.76 19.82
N ARG A 372 -10.39 24.75 20.71
CA ARG A 372 -9.23 23.87 20.91
C ARG A 372 -8.88 23.04 19.68
N GLU A 373 -9.84 22.79 18.82
CA GLU A 373 -9.65 22.07 17.56
C GLU A 373 -9.14 22.99 16.43
N GLY A 374 -8.81 24.25 16.72
CA GLY A 374 -8.31 25.21 15.76
C GLY A 374 -9.37 25.87 14.87
N TYR A 375 -10.65 25.81 15.25
CA TYR A 375 -11.72 26.45 14.48
C TYR A 375 -12.04 27.84 15.04
N ARG A 376 -11.90 28.88 14.21
CA ARG A 376 -12.48 30.19 14.44
C ARG A 376 -13.98 30.11 14.26
N GLU A 377 -14.75 30.60 15.23
CA GLU A 377 -16.20 30.68 15.18
C GLU A 377 -16.63 32.14 14.83
N TYR A 378 -17.43 32.26 13.80
CA TYR A 378 -18.07 33.52 13.38
C TYR A 378 -19.57 33.40 13.63
N LYS A 379 -20.16 34.43 14.29
CA LYS A 379 -21.55 34.39 14.71
C LYS A 379 -22.31 35.60 14.17
N SER A 380 -23.54 35.33 13.70
CA SER A 380 -24.46 36.36 13.28
C SER A 380 -25.14 37.06 14.49
N ASP A 381 -25.68 38.25 14.30
CA ASP A 381 -26.51 38.90 15.28
C ASP A 381 -27.92 38.26 15.32
N PRO A 382 -28.34 37.67 16.47
CA PRO A 382 -29.67 37.07 16.61
C PRO A 382 -30.82 38.02 16.32
N LYS A 383 -30.67 39.30 16.65
CA LYS A 383 -31.72 40.29 16.44
C LYS A 383 -32.00 40.52 14.97
N VAL A 384 -30.95 40.60 14.16
CA VAL A 384 -31.05 40.76 12.71
C VAL A 384 -31.59 39.47 12.06
N CYS A 385 -31.10 38.31 12.50
CA CYS A 385 -31.54 37.03 11.96
C CYS A 385 -32.99 36.67 12.28
N ALA A 386 -33.55 37.16 13.38
CA ALA A 386 -34.94 36.89 13.77
C ALA A 386 -35.97 37.36 12.72
N SER A 387 -35.67 38.43 11.96
CA SER A 387 -36.52 38.97 10.88
C SER A 387 -36.06 38.55 9.47
N CYS A 388 -35.07 37.67 9.37
CA CYS A 388 -34.47 37.32 8.09
C CYS A 388 -35.35 36.35 7.27
N PRO A 389 -35.60 36.63 5.97
CA PRO A 389 -36.43 35.78 5.12
C PRO A 389 -35.84 34.39 4.90
N LEU A 390 -34.51 34.24 5.01
CA LEU A 390 -33.80 32.99 4.85
C LEU A 390 -33.64 32.21 6.17
N LEU A 391 -34.23 32.66 7.27
CA LEU A 391 -34.01 32.02 8.60
C LEU A 391 -34.26 30.52 8.59
N SER A 392 -35.34 30.07 7.99
CA SER A 392 -35.79 28.65 7.97
C SER A 392 -34.81 27.73 7.25
N VAL A 393 -34.08 28.25 6.24
CA VAL A 393 -33.08 27.48 5.48
C VAL A 393 -31.65 27.75 5.95
N CYS A 394 -31.44 28.80 6.77
CA CYS A 394 -30.13 29.20 7.26
C CYS A 394 -29.74 28.50 8.56
N THR A 395 -30.59 28.51 9.58
CA THR A 395 -30.29 27.95 10.89
C THR A 395 -31.52 27.38 11.58
N GLN A 396 -31.32 26.31 12.33
CA GLN A 396 -32.33 25.68 13.20
C GLN A 396 -32.10 26.03 14.69
N SER A 397 -31.22 27.00 14.97
CA SER A 397 -30.91 27.45 16.32
C SER A 397 -32.13 28.13 16.94
N GLN A 398 -32.50 27.76 18.17
CA GLN A 398 -33.57 28.40 18.92
C GLN A 398 -33.33 29.93 19.13
N ASN A 399 -32.04 30.32 19.18
CA ASN A 399 -31.64 31.70 19.35
C ASN A 399 -31.52 32.46 18.01
N HIS A 400 -32.00 31.90 16.90
CA HIS A 400 -31.91 32.47 15.56
C HIS A 400 -30.48 32.86 15.12
N GLN A 401 -29.45 32.26 15.74
CA GLN A 401 -28.05 32.58 15.49
C GLN A 401 -27.43 31.58 14.54
N LYS A 402 -26.79 32.02 13.47
CA LYS A 402 -25.95 31.25 12.58
C LYS A 402 -24.50 31.26 13.09
N VAL A 403 -23.86 30.10 13.09
CA VAL A 403 -22.44 29.93 13.40
C VAL A 403 -21.76 29.33 12.17
N ILE A 404 -20.71 29.98 11.70
CA ILE A 404 -19.79 29.42 10.68
C ILE A 404 -18.45 29.22 11.33
N THR A 405 -17.81 28.08 11.01
CA THR A 405 -16.48 27.75 11.53
C THR A 405 -15.45 27.73 10.40
N ARG A 406 -14.27 28.32 10.64
CA ARG A 406 -13.12 28.28 9.73
C ARG A 406 -11.90 27.80 10.50
N HIS A 407 -11.27 26.72 10.05
CA HIS A 407 -10.03 26.25 10.66
C HIS A 407 -8.91 27.27 10.42
N ILE A 408 -7.97 27.44 11.34
CA ILE A 408 -6.84 28.37 11.19
C ILE A 408 -5.99 28.08 9.95
N TRP A 409 -5.84 26.78 9.59
CA TRP A 409 -5.20 26.31 8.35
C TRP A 409 -6.20 26.08 7.21
N LYS A 410 -7.27 26.85 7.16
CA LYS A 410 -8.27 26.71 6.09
C LYS A 410 -7.73 27.21 4.74
N ASP A 411 -6.85 28.21 4.77
CA ASP A 411 -6.21 28.76 3.58
C ASP A 411 -5.39 27.68 2.84
N ASP A 412 -4.72 26.80 3.57
CA ASP A 412 -3.98 25.67 3.00
C ASP A 412 -4.91 24.66 2.30
N LEU A 413 -6.10 24.41 2.87
CA LEU A 413 -7.10 23.58 2.20
C LEU A 413 -7.67 24.24 0.94
N GLU A 414 -7.82 25.56 0.94
CA GLU A 414 -8.25 26.34 -0.22
C GLU A 414 -7.17 26.31 -1.30
N CYS A 415 -5.89 26.46 -0.92
CA CYS A 415 -4.76 26.25 -1.82
C CYS A 415 -4.78 24.84 -2.44
N CYS A 416 -5.09 23.78 -1.67
CA CYS A 416 -5.24 22.43 -2.21
C CYS A 416 -6.37 22.34 -3.27
N GLU A 417 -7.47 23.10 -3.11
CA GLU A 417 -8.53 23.16 -4.13
C GLU A 417 -8.06 23.89 -5.39
N GLU A 418 -7.30 24.96 -5.26
CA GLU A 418 -6.69 25.67 -6.39
C GLU A 418 -5.72 24.75 -7.15
N ILE A 419 -4.84 24.06 -6.43
CA ILE A 419 -3.93 23.06 -7.00
C ILE A 419 -4.72 22.01 -7.79
N ARG A 420 -5.82 21.49 -7.26
CA ARG A 420 -6.68 20.51 -7.93
C ARG A 420 -7.24 21.00 -9.27
N HIS A 421 -7.43 22.33 -9.42
CA HIS A 421 -7.93 22.94 -10.64
C HIS A 421 -6.83 23.24 -11.65
N GLN A 422 -5.56 23.19 -11.26
CA GLN A 422 -4.44 23.40 -12.18
C GLN A 422 -4.40 22.30 -13.24
N ARG A 423 -3.83 22.65 -14.40
CA ARG A 423 -3.68 21.74 -15.54
C ARG A 423 -2.87 20.51 -15.16
N GLY A 424 -3.35 19.32 -15.49
CA GLY A 424 -2.67 18.05 -15.24
C GLY A 424 -2.95 17.41 -13.87
N MET A 425 -3.44 18.14 -12.86
CA MET A 425 -3.63 17.61 -11.51
C MET A 425 -4.74 16.55 -11.43
N LYS A 426 -5.81 16.69 -12.22
CA LYS A 426 -6.87 15.68 -12.30
C LYS A 426 -6.40 14.39 -12.95
N GLU A 427 -5.56 14.50 -13.96
CA GLU A 427 -4.93 13.37 -14.64
C GLU A 427 -3.94 12.67 -13.71
N LEU A 428 -3.13 13.44 -12.97
CA LEU A 428 -2.21 12.92 -11.96
C LEU A 428 -2.96 12.15 -10.86
N TYR A 429 -4.06 12.70 -10.35
CA TYR A 429 -4.89 11.99 -9.36
C TYR A 429 -5.48 10.67 -9.91
N LYS A 430 -5.87 10.63 -11.19
CA LYS A 430 -6.40 9.41 -11.82
C LYS A 430 -5.38 8.28 -11.91
N LYS A 431 -4.07 8.57 -11.97
CA LYS A 431 -3.01 7.56 -11.99
C LYS A 431 -3.01 6.66 -10.74
N ARG A 432 -3.68 7.05 -9.65
CA ARG A 432 -3.84 6.18 -8.46
C ARG A 432 -4.38 4.80 -8.80
N LYS A 433 -5.29 4.69 -9.77
CA LYS A 433 -5.87 3.41 -10.21
C LYS A 433 -4.84 2.46 -10.79
N GLU A 434 -3.85 3.02 -11.49
CA GLU A 434 -2.80 2.26 -12.18
C GLU A 434 -1.58 2.01 -11.28
N THR A 435 -1.45 2.75 -10.19
CA THR A 435 -0.34 2.71 -9.25
C THR A 435 -0.75 2.01 -7.94
N ILE A 436 -1.10 2.78 -6.91
CA ILE A 436 -1.33 2.28 -5.56
C ILE A 436 -2.55 1.34 -5.45
N GLU A 437 -3.66 1.63 -6.16
CA GLU A 437 -4.84 0.75 -6.14
C GLU A 437 -4.54 -0.59 -6.82
N ARG A 438 -3.79 -0.58 -7.92
CA ARG A 438 -3.34 -1.80 -8.60
C ARG A 438 -2.36 -2.59 -7.74
N LEU A 439 -1.45 -1.91 -7.03
CA LEU A 439 -0.51 -2.53 -6.09
C LEU A 439 -1.29 -3.29 -5.00
N PHE A 440 -2.27 -2.66 -4.37
CA PHE A 440 -3.13 -3.30 -3.38
C PHE A 440 -3.97 -4.44 -3.97
N GLY A 441 -4.49 -4.26 -5.17
CA GLY A 441 -5.20 -5.33 -5.89
C GLY A 441 -4.31 -6.56 -6.03
N THR A 442 -3.10 -6.39 -6.54
CA THR A 442 -2.11 -7.46 -6.72
C THR A 442 -1.72 -8.11 -5.38
N ALA A 443 -1.45 -7.31 -4.34
CA ALA A 443 -1.11 -7.81 -3.02
C ALA A 443 -2.23 -8.66 -2.41
N LYS A 444 -3.48 -8.25 -2.56
CA LYS A 444 -4.66 -8.97 -2.03
C LYS A 444 -4.98 -10.25 -2.78
N GLU A 445 -4.90 -10.22 -4.11
CA GLU A 445 -5.28 -11.38 -4.94
C GLU A 445 -4.18 -12.44 -4.99
N TYR A 446 -2.92 -12.03 -5.17
CA TYR A 446 -1.82 -12.95 -5.46
C TYR A 446 -0.87 -13.18 -4.30
N HIS A 447 -0.88 -12.32 -3.25
CA HIS A 447 0.04 -12.39 -2.12
C HIS A 447 -0.64 -12.54 -0.76
N ASN A 448 -1.91 -12.97 -0.73
CA ASN A 448 -2.68 -13.25 0.49
C ASN A 448 -2.79 -12.07 1.48
N LEU A 449 -2.84 -10.82 0.99
CA LEU A 449 -2.96 -9.65 1.86
C LEU A 449 -4.42 -9.30 2.24
N ARG A 450 -5.44 -10.06 1.82
CA ARG A 450 -6.83 -9.81 2.20
C ARG A 450 -7.11 -10.02 3.68
N TYR A 451 -6.50 -11.06 4.24
CA TYR A 451 -6.60 -11.35 5.65
C TYR A 451 -5.31 -11.95 6.20
N THR A 452 -5.14 -11.91 7.52
CA THR A 452 -3.97 -12.47 8.17
C THR A 452 -4.30 -13.61 9.11
N ARG A 453 -3.35 -14.50 9.33
CA ARG A 453 -3.34 -15.48 10.42
C ARG A 453 -2.36 -15.08 11.51
N GLU A 454 -1.49 -14.14 11.21
CA GLU A 454 -0.56 -13.55 12.16
C GLU A 454 -1.32 -12.68 13.17
N LYS A 455 -0.85 -12.61 14.39
CA LYS A 455 -1.40 -11.80 15.47
C LYS A 455 -0.33 -10.87 16.00
N GLY A 456 -0.72 -9.66 16.32
CA GLY A 456 0.16 -8.61 16.78
C GLY A 456 0.69 -7.71 15.64
N LYS A 457 0.92 -6.44 15.97
CA LYS A 457 1.33 -5.38 15.03
C LYS A 457 2.66 -5.70 14.35
N SER A 458 3.68 -6.10 15.12
CA SER A 458 5.01 -6.42 14.59
C SER A 458 4.96 -7.49 13.51
N LYS A 459 4.25 -8.61 13.73
CA LYS A 459 4.10 -9.67 12.72
C LYS A 459 3.30 -9.22 11.50
N MET A 460 2.41 -8.27 11.69
CA MET A 460 1.68 -7.67 10.57
C MET A 460 2.57 -6.74 9.76
N GLU A 461 3.44 -5.97 10.40
CA GLU A 461 4.46 -5.17 9.72
C GLU A 461 5.36 -6.04 8.87
N ASP A 462 5.86 -7.16 9.42
CA ASP A 462 6.64 -8.14 8.68
C ASP A 462 5.87 -8.73 7.49
N LYS A 463 4.60 -9.09 7.69
CA LYS A 463 3.78 -9.63 6.60
C LYS A 463 3.57 -8.62 5.48
N VAL A 464 3.30 -7.37 5.81
CA VAL A 464 3.13 -6.29 4.83
C VAL A 464 4.45 -6.01 4.14
N GLY A 465 5.54 -5.85 4.90
CA GLY A 465 6.88 -5.61 4.38
C GLY A 465 7.34 -6.70 3.42
N LEU A 466 7.20 -7.97 3.81
CA LEU A 466 7.53 -9.11 2.95
C LEU A 466 6.68 -9.13 1.66
N THR A 467 5.39 -8.79 1.76
CA THR A 467 4.53 -8.72 0.57
C THR A 467 4.99 -7.62 -0.38
N LEU A 468 5.32 -6.45 0.13
CA LEU A 468 5.80 -5.32 -0.67
C LEU A 468 7.20 -5.58 -1.24
N ALA A 469 8.10 -6.19 -0.46
CA ALA A 469 9.41 -6.64 -0.94
C ALA A 469 9.26 -7.63 -2.11
N CYS A 470 8.39 -8.63 -1.98
CA CYS A 470 8.10 -9.59 -3.06
C CYS A 470 7.54 -8.92 -4.32
N LEU A 471 6.69 -7.89 -4.17
CA LEU A 471 6.18 -7.12 -5.30
C LEU A 471 7.30 -6.32 -5.98
N ASN A 472 8.17 -5.69 -5.20
CA ASN A 472 9.33 -4.97 -5.71
C ASN A 472 10.33 -5.91 -6.38
N ILE A 473 10.63 -7.09 -5.81
CA ILE A 473 11.48 -8.11 -6.43
C ILE A 473 10.90 -8.56 -7.78
N LYS A 474 9.61 -8.90 -7.83
CA LYS A 474 8.96 -9.28 -9.11
C LYS A 474 9.06 -8.19 -10.18
N LYS A 475 9.03 -6.94 -9.76
CA LYS A 475 9.17 -5.80 -10.65
C LYS A 475 10.62 -5.62 -11.08
N LEU A 476 11.58 -5.71 -10.15
CA LEU A 476 13.01 -5.62 -10.41
C LEU A 476 13.45 -6.63 -11.46
N VAL A 477 13.17 -7.90 -11.21
CA VAL A 477 13.49 -9.00 -12.12
C VAL A 477 12.87 -8.79 -13.50
N LYS A 478 11.61 -8.40 -13.58
CA LYS A 478 10.94 -8.14 -14.86
C LYS A 478 11.57 -6.97 -15.62
N TRP A 479 12.02 -5.92 -14.93
CA TRP A 479 12.68 -4.79 -15.54
C TRP A 479 14.05 -5.17 -16.08
N ILE A 480 14.87 -5.85 -15.29
CA ILE A 480 16.21 -6.27 -15.69
C ILE A 480 16.14 -7.24 -16.88
N ALA A 481 15.20 -8.20 -16.87
CA ALA A 481 15.00 -9.13 -17.98
C ALA A 481 14.60 -8.45 -19.30
N ASN A 482 14.02 -7.25 -19.24
CA ASN A 482 13.62 -6.48 -20.43
C ASN A 482 14.62 -5.39 -20.83
N ILE A 483 15.72 -5.21 -20.10
CA ILE A 483 16.80 -4.28 -20.49
C ILE A 483 17.59 -4.95 -21.62
N PRO A 484 17.70 -4.35 -22.84
CA PRO A 484 18.56 -4.87 -23.90
C PRO A 484 20.00 -5.00 -23.39
N PHE A 485 20.65 -6.12 -23.66
CA PHE A 485 22.02 -6.46 -23.22
C PHE A 485 23.07 -5.35 -23.47
N TYR A 486 22.81 -4.45 -24.42
CA TYR A 486 23.66 -3.31 -24.76
C TYR A 486 23.79 -2.27 -23.62
N PHE A 487 22.83 -2.16 -22.71
CA PHE A 487 22.85 -1.22 -21.57
C PHE A 487 23.59 -1.77 -20.34
N VAL A 488 23.75 -3.09 -20.26
CA VAL A 488 24.44 -3.75 -19.12
C VAL A 488 25.97 -3.62 -19.27
N LEU A 489 26.49 -3.50 -20.49
CA LEU A 489 27.94 -3.42 -20.78
C LEU A 489 28.50 -2.00 -20.83
N ASN A 490 27.66 -0.96 -20.82
CA ASN A 490 28.10 0.42 -20.76
C ASN A 490 27.32 1.18 -19.68
N PRO A 491 27.81 1.24 -18.45
CA PRO A 491 27.31 2.20 -17.47
C PRO A 491 27.80 3.59 -17.88
N VAL A 492 27.15 4.21 -18.87
CA VAL A 492 27.35 5.62 -19.19
C VAL A 492 26.50 6.43 -18.20
N PHE A 493 26.95 6.50 -16.96
CA PHE A 493 26.64 7.62 -16.07
C PHE A 493 27.83 7.81 -15.15
N GLY A 494 28.82 8.51 -15.68
CA GLY A 494 29.79 9.20 -14.86
C GLY A 494 29.07 10.29 -14.06
N TRP A 495 28.93 10.09 -12.78
CA TRP A 495 28.64 11.17 -11.86
C TRP A 495 29.91 12.04 -11.77
N ASN A 496 29.87 13.18 -12.45
CA ASN A 496 30.82 14.27 -12.15
C ASN A 496 30.42 14.86 -10.80
N ASN A 497 31.25 14.59 -9.79
CA ASN A 497 31.32 15.41 -8.58
C ASN A 497 31.63 16.86 -8.98
N ARG A 498 30.65 17.75 -8.75
CA ARG A 498 30.88 19.15 -8.37
C ARG A 498 29.74 19.62 -7.49
#